data_6b08a0fbbe0f3348d162c121fb897a35
#
_entry.id   6b08a0fbbe0f3348d162c121fb897a35
#
_cell.length_a   1.000
_cell.length_b   1.000
_cell.length_c   1.000
_cell.angle_alpha   90.00
_cell.angle_beta   90.00
_cell.angle_gamma   90.00
#
_symmetry.space_group_name_H-M   'P 1'
#
loop_
_entity.id
_entity.type
_entity.pdbx_description
1 polymer ?
#
loop_
_entity_poly.entity_id
_entity_poly.type
_entity_poly.pdbx_seq_one_letter_code
_entity_poly.pdbx_strand_id
1 'polypeptide(L)'
;SSELEGMKIAGNTFDYPFIHGKAIQATGKYSFVSCSDEAVENGIVTLEDYPIVDYILGLEKEDASAKAYYKTFSSAMQRIISSYCQSGGNILVSGAYVGSDMNGTQGNREFTQRVLKYGYQGSLTDKNSNRINGLGRTISIPRLPNENNYAIPAPDCIVPVDSAFPVFTYVPGNQSAGIAYKGNYRTFVLGFPFESILSEADRATVMAGILGFFTQK
;
A
#
# COMPACT_ATOMS: atom_id res chain seq x y z
N SER A 1 -16.76 -12.26 -17.58
CA SER A 1 -16.69 -13.32 -16.59
C SER A 1 -17.16 -12.86 -15.21
N SER A 2 -18.30 -12.17 -15.16
CA SER A 2 -18.97 -11.74 -13.92
C SER A 2 -19.39 -12.93 -13.01
N GLU A 3 -19.40 -14.14 -13.53
CA GLU A 3 -19.75 -15.35 -12.78
C GLU A 3 -18.68 -15.78 -11.76
N LEU A 4 -17.46 -15.25 -11.86
CA LEU A 4 -16.37 -15.56 -10.93
C LEU A 4 -16.12 -14.42 -9.89
N GLU A 5 -16.86 -13.33 -10.00
CA GLU A 5 -16.74 -12.21 -9.08
C GLU A 5 -17.19 -12.64 -7.68
N GLY A 6 -16.32 -12.45 -6.69
CA GLY A 6 -16.55 -12.87 -5.32
C GLY A 6 -16.32 -14.35 -5.02
N MET A 7 -15.95 -15.16 -6.00
CA MET A 7 -15.60 -16.55 -5.76
C MET A 7 -14.19 -16.69 -5.20
N LYS A 8 -14.06 -17.48 -4.15
CA LYS A 8 -12.77 -17.89 -3.60
C LYS A 8 -12.07 -18.85 -4.56
N ILE A 9 -10.94 -18.44 -5.12
CA ILE A 9 -10.13 -19.26 -6.02
C ILE A 9 -8.84 -19.66 -5.32
N ALA A 10 -8.52 -20.95 -5.31
CA ALA A 10 -7.24 -21.48 -4.82
C ALA A 10 -6.83 -20.98 -3.43
N GLY A 11 -7.74 -20.99 -2.46
CA GLY A 11 -7.46 -20.59 -1.09
C GLY A 11 -7.32 -19.08 -0.83
N ASN A 12 -7.34 -18.26 -1.86
CA ASN A 12 -7.29 -16.80 -1.75
C ASN A 12 -8.60 -16.26 -1.14
N THR A 13 -8.50 -15.52 -0.04
CA THR A 13 -9.67 -15.04 0.69
C THR A 13 -10.04 -13.61 0.34
N PHE A 14 -9.20 -12.84 -0.32
CA PHE A 14 -9.34 -11.38 -0.53
C PHE A 14 -9.61 -10.59 0.76
N ASP A 15 -9.40 -11.19 1.93
CA ASP A 15 -9.61 -10.55 3.22
C ASP A 15 -8.33 -9.82 3.65
N TYR A 16 -8.02 -8.76 2.93
CA TYR A 16 -6.84 -7.96 3.17
C TYR A 16 -6.85 -7.26 4.53
N PRO A 17 -7.97 -6.66 5.01
CA PRO A 17 -8.04 -6.08 6.34
C PRO A 17 -7.75 -7.08 7.46
N PHE A 18 -8.14 -8.34 7.31
CA PHE A 18 -7.82 -9.40 8.28
C PHE A 18 -6.31 -9.66 8.36
N ILE A 19 -5.63 -9.74 7.20
CA ILE A 19 -4.17 -10.00 7.14
C ILE A 19 -3.40 -8.83 7.75
N HIS A 20 -3.76 -7.60 7.41
CA HIS A 20 -3.18 -6.39 8.00
C HIS A 20 -3.43 -6.32 9.50
N GLY A 21 -4.69 -6.51 9.92
CA GLY A 21 -5.09 -6.50 11.31
C GLY A 21 -4.36 -7.53 12.15
N LYS A 22 -4.16 -8.75 11.63
CA LYS A 22 -3.39 -9.79 12.30
C LYS A 22 -1.92 -9.37 12.52
N ALA A 23 -1.32 -8.71 11.53
CA ALA A 23 0.04 -8.20 11.65
C ALA A 23 0.14 -7.03 12.65
N ILE A 24 -0.86 -6.15 12.71
CA ILE A 24 -0.97 -5.08 13.70
C ILE A 24 -1.10 -5.68 15.12
N GLN A 25 -2.00 -6.63 15.32
CA GLN A 25 -2.21 -7.32 16.62
C GLN A 25 -0.95 -8.04 17.10
N ALA A 26 -0.18 -8.63 16.19
CA ALA A 26 1.06 -9.33 16.53
C ALA A 26 2.10 -8.42 17.21
N THR A 27 1.99 -7.08 17.07
CA THR A 27 2.86 -6.13 17.77
C THR A 27 2.54 -6.03 19.27
N GLY A 28 1.33 -6.43 19.70
CA GLY A 28 0.87 -6.33 21.09
C GLY A 28 0.67 -4.91 21.63
N LYS A 29 0.71 -3.87 20.74
CA LYS A 29 0.72 -2.45 21.16
C LYS A 29 -0.43 -1.64 20.58
N TYR A 30 -1.10 -2.14 19.55
CA TYR A 30 -2.09 -1.39 18.80
C TYR A 30 -3.40 -2.18 18.69
N SER A 31 -4.50 -1.46 18.72
CA SER A 31 -5.82 -1.92 18.26
C SER A 31 -6.14 -1.26 16.93
N PHE A 32 -7.05 -1.85 16.17
CA PHE A 32 -7.48 -1.29 14.90
C PHE A 32 -8.99 -1.44 14.70
N VAL A 33 -9.52 -0.61 13.84
CA VAL A 33 -10.85 -0.73 13.24
C VAL A 33 -10.68 -0.72 11.73
N SER A 34 -11.62 -1.27 10.98
CA SER A 34 -11.60 -1.22 9.52
C SER A 34 -12.92 -0.67 8.99
N CYS A 35 -12.86 0.04 7.88
CA CYS A 35 -13.99 0.53 7.12
C CYS A 35 -13.65 0.52 5.64
N SER A 36 -14.64 0.70 4.77
CA SER A 36 -14.40 0.94 3.36
C SER A 36 -14.04 2.40 3.11
N ASP A 37 -13.40 2.66 1.96
CA ASP A 37 -13.10 4.00 1.48
C ASP A 37 -14.39 4.83 1.24
N GLU A 38 -15.48 4.21 0.79
CA GLU A 38 -16.76 4.91 0.65
C GLU A 38 -17.29 5.42 2.00
N ALA A 39 -17.03 4.72 3.10
CA ALA A 39 -17.42 5.21 4.43
C ALA A 39 -16.65 6.49 4.80
N VAL A 40 -15.41 6.58 4.39
CA VAL A 40 -14.56 7.78 4.56
C VAL A 40 -15.02 8.89 3.61
N GLU A 41 -15.20 8.58 2.32
CA GLU A 41 -15.63 9.55 1.32
C GLU A 41 -16.99 10.16 1.62
N ASN A 42 -17.91 9.39 2.19
CA ASN A 42 -19.24 9.85 2.62
C ASN A 42 -19.25 10.51 4.02
N GLY A 43 -18.08 10.66 4.66
CA GLY A 43 -17.96 11.32 5.96
C GLY A 43 -18.55 10.53 7.14
N ILE A 44 -18.78 9.22 6.98
CA ILE A 44 -19.20 8.33 8.06
C ILE A 44 -18.03 8.07 9.01
N VAL A 45 -16.82 7.99 8.46
CA VAL A 45 -15.57 7.84 9.20
C VAL A 45 -14.67 9.03 8.88
N THR A 46 -14.11 9.66 9.91
CA THR A 46 -13.18 10.79 9.81
C THR A 46 -11.76 10.30 10.10
N LEU A 47 -10.82 10.47 9.16
CA LEU A 47 -9.45 9.97 9.32
C LEU A 47 -8.72 10.66 10.47
N GLU A 48 -9.01 11.93 10.74
CA GLU A 48 -8.40 12.73 11.80
C GLU A 48 -8.66 12.18 13.21
N ASP A 49 -9.65 11.30 13.38
CA ASP A 49 -9.92 10.60 14.65
C ASP A 49 -8.87 9.49 14.93
N TYR A 50 -8.03 9.17 13.96
CA TYR A 50 -7.05 8.08 14.04
C TYR A 50 -5.63 8.61 13.84
N PRO A 51 -4.70 8.29 14.76
CA PRO A 51 -3.31 8.76 14.65
C PRO A 51 -2.52 8.08 13.52
N ILE A 52 -2.96 6.91 13.08
CA ILE A 52 -2.37 6.12 11.99
C ILE A 52 -3.49 5.55 11.12
N VAL A 53 -3.36 5.71 9.82
CA VAL A 53 -4.23 5.12 8.81
C VAL A 53 -3.44 4.10 7.99
N ASP A 54 -4.01 2.93 7.75
CA ASP A 54 -3.51 1.90 6.85
C ASP A 54 -4.44 1.82 5.64
N TYR A 55 -4.01 2.37 4.50
CA TYR A 55 -4.78 2.45 3.26
C TYR A 55 -4.40 1.27 2.35
N ILE A 56 -5.31 0.30 2.30
CA ILE A 56 -5.10 -1.01 1.66
C ILE A 56 -5.68 -1.01 0.26
N LEU A 57 -4.83 -1.12 -0.75
CA LEU A 57 -5.22 -1.04 -2.16
C LEU A 57 -5.10 -2.37 -2.92
N GLY A 58 -4.32 -3.33 -2.41
CA GLY A 58 -4.19 -4.64 -3.05
C GLY A 58 -3.79 -4.54 -4.53
N LEU A 59 -4.66 -5.05 -5.41
CA LEU A 59 -4.53 -4.98 -6.87
C LEU A 59 -5.45 -3.93 -7.50
N GLU A 60 -5.96 -2.98 -6.73
CA GLU A 60 -6.85 -1.95 -7.24
C GLU A 60 -6.15 -1.02 -8.24
N LYS A 61 -6.83 -0.76 -9.33
CA LYS A 61 -6.46 0.19 -10.38
C LYS A 61 -7.65 0.57 -11.22
N GLU A 62 -7.55 1.69 -11.93
CA GLU A 62 -8.53 2.08 -12.93
C GLU A 62 -8.60 1.04 -14.06
N ASP A 63 -9.80 0.57 -14.36
CA ASP A 63 -10.09 -0.30 -15.50
C ASP A 63 -11.26 0.30 -16.31
N ALA A 64 -10.94 0.79 -17.50
CA ALA A 64 -11.93 1.39 -18.42
C ALA A 64 -13.04 0.40 -18.86
N SER A 65 -12.84 -0.90 -18.69
CA SER A 65 -13.84 -1.94 -18.99
C SER A 65 -14.75 -2.26 -17.80
N ALA A 66 -14.41 -1.81 -16.59
CA ALA A 66 -15.22 -2.07 -15.41
C ALA A 66 -16.51 -1.26 -15.43
N LYS A 67 -17.61 -1.85 -14.92
CA LYS A 67 -18.90 -1.14 -14.77
C LYS A 67 -18.86 -0.10 -13.65
N ALA A 68 -18.06 -0.34 -12.62
CA ALA A 68 -17.82 0.59 -11.53
C ALA A 68 -16.47 1.30 -11.75
N TYR A 69 -16.38 2.54 -11.30
CA TYR A 69 -15.15 3.30 -11.32
C TYR A 69 -14.28 2.87 -10.13
N TYR A 70 -13.16 2.26 -10.43
CA TYR A 70 -12.14 1.92 -9.46
C TYR A 70 -10.90 2.77 -9.75
N LYS A 71 -10.31 3.33 -8.72
CA LYS A 71 -9.04 4.05 -8.81
C LYS A 71 -8.36 4.01 -7.45
N THR A 72 -7.05 3.77 -7.45
CA THR A 72 -6.25 3.73 -6.21
C THR A 72 -6.48 4.93 -5.31
N PHE A 73 -6.60 6.12 -5.88
CA PHE A 73 -6.96 7.34 -5.14
C PHE A 73 -8.00 8.13 -5.94
N SER A 74 -9.25 8.01 -5.56
CA SER A 74 -10.30 8.89 -6.09
C SER A 74 -10.00 10.36 -5.79
N SER A 75 -10.59 11.28 -6.54
CA SER A 75 -10.42 12.71 -6.26
C SER A 75 -10.91 13.13 -4.87
N ALA A 76 -11.91 12.42 -4.32
CA ALA A 76 -12.38 12.63 -2.95
C ALA A 76 -11.33 12.16 -1.95
N MET A 77 -10.81 10.94 -2.11
CA MET A 77 -9.81 10.37 -1.23
C MET A 77 -8.49 11.16 -1.27
N GLN A 78 -8.08 11.67 -2.44
CA GLN A 78 -6.91 12.56 -2.54
C GLN A 78 -7.05 13.80 -1.66
N ARG A 79 -8.24 14.44 -1.63
CA ARG A 79 -8.49 15.62 -0.77
C ARG A 79 -8.47 15.25 0.71
N ILE A 80 -9.13 14.15 1.08
CA ILE A 80 -9.21 13.69 2.46
C ILE A 80 -7.82 13.33 3.00
N ILE A 81 -7.04 12.54 2.26
CA ILE A 81 -5.68 12.17 2.65
C ILE A 81 -4.78 13.41 2.74
N SER A 82 -4.95 14.38 1.83
CA SER A 82 -4.18 15.63 1.89
C SER A 82 -4.47 16.41 3.17
N SER A 83 -5.75 16.54 3.55
CA SER A 83 -6.16 17.17 4.81
C SER A 83 -5.59 16.43 6.03
N TYR A 84 -5.75 15.12 6.05
CA TYR A 84 -5.24 14.26 7.12
C TYR A 84 -3.72 14.40 7.33
N CYS A 85 -2.95 14.36 6.24
CA CYS A 85 -1.50 14.55 6.31
C CYS A 85 -1.14 15.96 6.79
N GLN A 86 -1.80 17.01 6.27
CA GLN A 86 -1.58 18.39 6.70
C GLN A 86 -1.89 18.60 8.18
N SER A 87 -2.82 17.85 8.76
CA SER A 87 -3.15 17.86 10.19
C SER A 87 -2.17 17.05 11.04
N GLY A 88 -1.13 16.47 10.45
CA GLY A 88 -0.10 15.70 11.17
C GLY A 88 -0.36 14.21 11.24
N GLY A 89 -1.32 13.68 10.49
CA GLY A 89 -1.65 12.26 10.43
C GLY A 89 -0.54 11.41 9.83
N ASN A 90 -0.48 10.13 10.20
CA ASN A 90 0.50 9.18 9.68
C ASN A 90 -0.22 8.14 8.81
N ILE A 91 0.29 7.90 7.61
CA ILE A 91 -0.36 6.99 6.67
C ILE A 91 0.59 5.94 6.10
N LEU A 92 0.18 4.67 6.21
CA LEU A 92 0.68 3.56 5.42
C LEU A 92 -0.19 3.43 4.17
N VAL A 93 0.43 3.29 3.01
CA VAL A 93 -0.24 2.96 1.75
C VAL A 93 0.43 1.72 1.17
N SER A 94 -0.34 0.72 0.76
CA SER A 94 0.19 -0.47 0.10
C SER A 94 -0.69 -0.93 -1.06
N GLY A 95 -0.07 -1.20 -2.20
CA GLY A 95 -0.77 -1.68 -3.39
C GLY A 95 0.14 -1.86 -4.58
N ALA A 96 -0.26 -2.71 -5.52
CA ALA A 96 0.55 -3.04 -6.69
C ALA A 96 0.65 -1.88 -7.70
N TYR A 97 -0.34 -0.97 -7.72
CA TYR A 97 -0.49 0.04 -8.78
C TYR A 97 -0.56 1.47 -8.25
N VAL A 98 -0.01 1.71 -7.05
CA VAL A 98 -0.02 3.02 -6.39
C VAL A 98 0.63 4.13 -7.23
N GLY A 99 1.60 3.79 -8.06
CA GLY A 99 2.30 4.74 -8.93
C GLY A 99 1.78 4.75 -10.35
N SER A 100 1.62 3.58 -10.97
CA SER A 100 1.19 3.46 -12.37
C SER A 100 -0.20 4.01 -12.61
N ASP A 101 -1.15 3.73 -11.72
CA ASP A 101 -2.53 4.22 -11.80
C ASP A 101 -2.62 5.74 -11.58
N MET A 102 -1.67 6.31 -10.86
CA MET A 102 -1.60 7.74 -10.56
C MET A 102 -0.70 8.55 -11.52
N ASN A 103 -0.09 7.90 -12.50
CA ASN A 103 0.85 8.58 -13.41
C ASN A 103 0.17 9.28 -14.60
N GLY A 104 -1.12 9.04 -14.85
CA GLY A 104 -1.83 9.48 -16.05
C GLY A 104 -2.02 10.99 -16.16
N THR A 105 -2.27 11.71 -15.09
CA THR A 105 -2.53 13.16 -15.08
C THR A 105 -1.54 13.92 -14.21
N GLN A 106 -1.39 15.23 -14.49
CA GLN A 106 -0.54 16.09 -13.68
C GLN A 106 -1.04 16.16 -12.22
N GLY A 107 -2.35 16.33 -12.01
CA GLY A 107 -2.93 16.41 -10.66
C GLY A 107 -2.68 15.17 -9.81
N ASN A 108 -2.80 13.98 -10.41
CA ASN A 108 -2.51 12.73 -9.74
C ASN A 108 -1.02 12.63 -9.34
N ARG A 109 -0.11 12.99 -10.25
CA ARG A 109 1.33 13.03 -9.94
C ARG A 109 1.66 14.06 -8.86
N GLU A 110 1.02 15.22 -8.89
CA GLU A 110 1.22 16.23 -7.84
C GLU A 110 0.76 15.73 -6.47
N PHE A 111 -0.36 15.02 -6.39
CA PHE A 111 -0.81 14.40 -5.14
C PHE A 111 0.22 13.41 -4.60
N THR A 112 0.67 12.46 -5.42
CA THR A 112 1.64 11.45 -4.96
C THR A 112 2.97 12.08 -4.55
N GLN A 113 3.45 13.08 -5.29
CA GLN A 113 4.74 13.73 -5.02
C GLN A 113 4.69 14.69 -3.83
N ARG A 114 3.66 15.55 -3.77
CA ARG A 114 3.60 16.59 -2.73
C ARG A 114 3.05 16.09 -1.40
N VAL A 115 2.11 15.14 -1.42
CA VAL A 115 1.45 14.62 -0.22
C VAL A 115 2.10 13.32 0.24
N LEU A 116 2.11 12.30 -0.61
CA LEU A 116 2.62 10.98 -0.24
C LEU A 116 4.14 10.82 -0.40
N LYS A 117 4.80 11.79 -1.07
CA LYS A 117 6.25 11.92 -1.17
C LYS A 117 6.94 10.85 -2.01
N TYR A 118 6.24 10.33 -3.03
CA TYR A 118 6.84 9.41 -4.01
C TYR A 118 6.52 9.78 -5.45
N GLY A 119 7.41 9.37 -6.36
CA GLY A 119 7.23 9.37 -7.80
C GLY A 119 7.17 7.95 -8.35
N TYR A 120 6.54 7.76 -9.51
CA TYR A 120 6.52 6.50 -10.24
C TYR A 120 7.73 6.37 -11.16
N GLN A 121 8.43 5.24 -11.14
CA GLN A 121 9.62 4.97 -11.95
C GLN A 121 9.41 3.85 -12.98
N GLY A 122 8.31 3.16 -12.93
CA GLY A 122 7.99 2.03 -13.79
C GLY A 122 7.43 0.87 -12.99
N SER A 123 6.96 -0.18 -13.68
CA SER A 123 6.47 -1.40 -13.04
C SER A 123 7.48 -2.52 -13.20
N LEU A 124 7.63 -3.34 -12.17
CA LEU A 124 8.53 -4.47 -12.16
C LEU A 124 7.97 -5.60 -13.04
N THR A 125 8.52 -5.79 -14.22
CA THR A 125 8.06 -6.80 -15.19
C THR A 125 8.82 -8.13 -15.09
N ASP A 126 10.04 -8.13 -14.56
CA ASP A 126 10.80 -9.37 -14.36
C ASP A 126 10.15 -10.24 -13.27
N LYS A 127 9.57 -11.37 -13.68
CA LYS A 127 8.89 -12.30 -12.77
C LYS A 127 9.83 -13.03 -11.81
N ASN A 128 11.14 -13.03 -12.07
CA ASN A 128 12.15 -13.60 -11.17
C ASN A 128 12.44 -12.68 -9.97
N SER A 129 12.11 -11.39 -10.08
CA SER A 129 12.22 -10.44 -8.99
C SER A 129 11.04 -10.60 -8.02
N ASN A 130 11.09 -11.64 -7.21
CA ASN A 130 10.06 -12.02 -6.24
C ASN A 130 10.47 -11.77 -4.78
N ARG A 131 11.64 -11.19 -4.56
CA ARG A 131 12.18 -10.85 -3.23
C ARG A 131 12.34 -9.35 -3.08
N ILE A 132 12.21 -8.90 -1.85
CA ILE A 132 12.31 -7.49 -1.47
C ILE A 132 13.18 -7.39 -0.23
N ASN A 133 14.22 -6.56 -0.29
CA ASN A 133 15.07 -6.24 0.86
C ASN A 133 14.60 -4.97 1.53
N GLY A 134 14.52 -4.96 2.85
CA GLY A 134 14.19 -3.78 3.65
C GLY A 134 14.03 -4.10 5.12
N LEU A 135 14.15 -3.11 5.98
CA LEU A 135 14.04 -3.24 7.43
C LEU A 135 14.89 -4.38 8.02
N GLY A 136 16.10 -4.58 7.46
CA GLY A 136 17.05 -5.59 7.93
C GLY A 136 16.72 -7.04 7.54
N ARG A 137 15.81 -7.27 6.59
CA ARG A 137 15.43 -8.61 6.12
C ARG A 137 15.11 -8.69 4.65
N THR A 138 15.03 -9.91 4.15
CA THR A 138 14.51 -10.22 2.80
C THR A 138 13.15 -10.88 2.93
N ILE A 139 12.15 -10.30 2.32
CA ILE A 139 10.78 -10.83 2.24
C ILE A 139 10.50 -11.34 0.83
N SER A 140 9.49 -12.19 0.69
CA SER A 140 9.06 -12.76 -0.60
C SER A 140 7.61 -12.42 -0.89
N ILE A 141 7.32 -12.13 -2.18
CA ILE A 141 5.98 -11.86 -2.71
C ILE A 141 5.68 -12.81 -3.87
N PRO A 142 4.41 -13.18 -4.11
CA PRO A 142 4.04 -14.08 -5.21
C PRO A 142 3.97 -13.31 -6.53
N ARG A 143 4.81 -13.68 -7.50
CA ARG A 143 4.81 -13.10 -8.85
C ARG A 143 4.07 -13.98 -9.86
N LEU A 144 3.80 -15.20 -9.49
CA LEU A 144 3.10 -16.21 -10.30
C LEU A 144 1.90 -16.75 -9.52
N PRO A 145 0.84 -17.21 -10.21
CA PRO A 145 -0.30 -17.85 -9.57
C PRO A 145 0.14 -19.01 -8.66
N ASN A 146 -0.46 -19.10 -7.49
CA ASN A 146 -0.19 -20.12 -6.47
C ASN A 146 -1.46 -20.40 -5.67
N GLU A 147 -1.43 -21.40 -4.81
CA GLU A 147 -2.61 -21.85 -4.06
C GLU A 147 -2.90 -21.01 -2.79
N ASN A 148 -1.94 -20.20 -2.35
CA ASN A 148 -2.01 -19.56 -1.03
C ASN A 148 -2.33 -18.07 -1.09
N ASN A 149 -2.02 -17.42 -2.22
CA ASN A 149 -2.19 -15.97 -2.35
C ASN A 149 -2.39 -15.58 -3.82
N TYR A 150 -2.92 -14.39 -4.07
CA TYR A 150 -2.99 -13.86 -5.42
C TYR A 150 -1.60 -13.48 -5.94
N ALA A 151 -1.41 -13.58 -7.25
CA ALA A 151 -0.17 -13.15 -7.88
C ALA A 151 -0.14 -11.64 -8.11
N ILE A 152 1.04 -11.04 -7.98
CA ILE A 152 1.27 -9.64 -8.31
C ILE A 152 2.07 -9.58 -9.61
N PRO A 153 1.42 -9.39 -10.76
CA PRO A 153 2.09 -9.52 -12.06
C PRO A 153 3.11 -8.40 -12.32
N ALA A 154 2.84 -7.19 -11.87
CA ALA A 154 3.66 -6.02 -12.16
C ALA A 154 3.56 -4.96 -11.04
N PRO A 155 4.14 -5.22 -9.84
CA PRO A 155 4.16 -4.24 -8.77
C PRO A 155 4.98 -3.00 -9.19
N ASP A 156 4.64 -1.86 -8.64
CA ASP A 156 5.26 -0.60 -9.02
C ASP A 156 6.63 -0.37 -8.36
N CYS A 157 7.54 0.20 -9.15
CA CYS A 157 8.77 0.79 -8.65
C CYS A 157 8.48 2.26 -8.35
N ILE A 158 8.68 2.67 -7.10
CA ILE A 158 8.44 4.04 -6.64
C ILE A 158 9.71 4.64 -6.08
N VAL A 159 9.93 5.92 -6.33
CA VAL A 159 11.13 6.65 -5.88
C VAL A 159 10.77 7.75 -4.89
N PRO A 160 11.62 8.02 -3.91
CA PRO A 160 11.38 9.09 -2.96
C PRO A 160 11.43 10.46 -3.64
N VAL A 161 10.61 11.39 -3.14
CA VAL A 161 10.56 12.79 -3.53
C VAL A 161 10.83 13.67 -2.30
N ASP A 162 11.44 14.81 -2.50
CA ASP A 162 11.87 15.75 -1.44
C ASP A 162 12.80 15.04 -0.44
N SER A 163 12.47 15.09 0.86
CA SER A 163 13.22 14.46 1.95
C SER A 163 12.75 13.04 2.30
N ALA A 164 11.92 12.41 1.45
CA ALA A 164 11.62 10.98 1.58
C ALA A 164 12.86 10.13 1.26
N PHE A 165 12.86 8.90 1.72
CA PHE A 165 13.98 7.97 1.53
C PHE A 165 13.49 6.55 1.21
N PRO A 166 14.28 5.75 0.46
CA PRO A 166 13.92 4.38 0.14
C PRO A 166 14.05 3.50 1.40
N VAL A 167 13.09 2.58 1.57
CA VAL A 167 13.07 1.63 2.70
C VAL A 167 13.01 0.18 2.24
N PHE A 168 12.50 -0.06 1.02
CA PHE A 168 12.44 -1.37 0.40
C PHE A 168 12.98 -1.34 -1.02
N THR A 169 13.60 -2.45 -1.44
CA THR A 169 14.24 -2.60 -2.76
C THR A 169 13.93 -3.98 -3.33
N TYR A 170 13.50 -4.08 -4.57
CA TYR A 170 13.32 -5.34 -5.30
C TYR A 170 14.64 -6.04 -5.58
N VAL A 171 14.65 -7.37 -5.51
CA VAL A 171 15.83 -8.21 -5.74
C VAL A 171 15.49 -9.34 -6.74
N PRO A 172 16.34 -9.58 -7.77
CA PRO A 172 17.44 -8.75 -8.20
C PRO A 172 16.96 -7.46 -8.86
N GLY A 173 17.82 -6.43 -9.00
CA GLY A 173 17.52 -5.25 -9.81
C GLY A 173 17.64 -3.91 -9.09
N ASN A 174 17.53 -3.89 -7.75
CA ASN A 174 17.71 -2.68 -6.91
C ASN A 174 16.72 -1.52 -7.17
N GLN A 175 15.62 -1.76 -7.89
CA GLN A 175 14.54 -0.74 -7.98
C GLN A 175 13.88 -0.56 -6.62
N SER A 176 13.56 0.69 -6.27
CA SER A 176 12.86 0.97 -5.02
C SER A 176 11.44 0.41 -5.03
N ALA A 177 11.14 -0.39 -4.01
CA ALA A 177 9.83 -1.03 -3.78
C ALA A 177 8.99 -0.31 -2.73
N GLY A 178 9.58 0.61 -1.98
CA GLY A 178 8.89 1.36 -0.95
C GLY A 178 9.72 2.50 -0.40
N ILE A 179 9.02 3.53 0.03
CA ILE A 179 9.62 4.76 0.56
C ILE A 179 9.00 5.12 1.91
N ALA A 180 9.71 5.93 2.69
CA ALA A 180 9.18 6.58 3.88
C ALA A 180 9.54 8.06 3.89
N TYR A 181 8.68 8.86 4.51
CA TYR A 181 8.87 10.29 4.74
C TYR A 181 8.59 10.63 6.20
N LYS A 182 9.46 11.45 6.79
CA LYS A 182 9.33 11.97 8.16
C LYS A 182 9.46 13.49 8.14
N GLY A 183 8.35 14.17 8.41
CA GLY A 183 8.25 15.62 8.51
C GLY A 183 7.18 16.00 9.52
N ASN A 184 6.35 16.98 9.22
CA ASN A 184 5.20 17.36 10.04
C ASN A 184 4.14 16.25 10.13
N TYR A 185 4.13 15.36 9.17
CA TYR A 185 3.41 14.10 9.11
C TYR A 185 4.37 13.02 8.62
N ARG A 186 3.93 11.76 8.63
CA ARG A 186 4.74 10.66 8.11
C ARG A 186 3.97 9.83 7.11
N THR A 187 4.64 9.45 6.03
CA THR A 187 4.10 8.49 5.08
C THR A 187 5.02 7.28 4.98
N PHE A 188 4.42 6.13 4.75
CA PHE A 188 5.11 4.90 4.42
C PHE A 188 4.38 4.27 3.24
N VAL A 189 5.01 4.21 2.08
CA VAL A 189 4.36 3.76 0.85
C VAL A 189 5.07 2.54 0.28
N LEU A 190 4.30 1.49 -0.01
CA LEU A 190 4.76 0.26 -0.63
C LEU A 190 4.21 0.19 -2.05
N GLY A 191 5.10 -0.03 -3.03
CA GLY A 191 4.74 -0.29 -4.43
C GLY A 191 4.25 -1.73 -4.67
N PHE A 192 3.97 -2.47 -3.60
CA PHE A 192 3.43 -3.82 -3.58
C PHE A 192 2.42 -3.96 -2.43
N PRO A 193 1.44 -4.87 -2.54
CA PRO A 193 0.49 -5.12 -1.46
C PRO A 193 1.17 -5.75 -0.25
N PHE A 194 0.98 -5.18 0.93
CA PHE A 194 1.54 -5.71 2.18
C PHE A 194 1.05 -7.14 2.47
N GLU A 195 -0.23 -7.41 2.27
CA GLU A 195 -0.85 -8.71 2.51
C GLU A 195 -0.28 -9.83 1.62
N SER A 196 0.41 -9.45 0.55
CA SER A 196 1.06 -10.39 -0.36
C SER A 196 2.38 -10.96 0.17
N ILE A 197 2.95 -10.39 1.22
CA ILE A 197 4.14 -10.93 1.87
C ILE A 197 3.83 -12.36 2.31
N LEU A 198 4.58 -13.35 1.81
CA LEU A 198 4.23 -14.77 1.97
C LEU A 198 4.29 -15.26 3.42
N SER A 199 5.32 -14.84 4.18
CA SER A 199 5.53 -15.27 5.56
C SER A 199 4.75 -14.41 6.55
N GLU A 200 3.95 -15.05 7.42
CA GLU A 200 3.24 -14.36 8.50
C GLU A 200 4.22 -13.69 9.48
N ALA A 201 5.34 -14.35 9.80
CA ALA A 201 6.38 -13.78 10.66
C ALA A 201 7.02 -12.54 10.03
N ASP A 202 7.20 -12.54 8.70
CA ASP A 202 7.69 -11.35 7.98
C ASP A 202 6.67 -10.22 7.99
N ARG A 203 5.38 -10.52 7.77
CA ARG A 203 4.32 -9.52 7.90
C ARG A 203 4.31 -8.86 9.28
N ALA A 204 4.37 -9.66 10.35
CA ALA A 204 4.42 -9.16 11.72
C ALA A 204 5.62 -8.24 11.95
N THR A 205 6.81 -8.63 11.47
CA THR A 205 8.03 -7.83 11.64
C THR A 205 8.01 -6.56 10.81
N VAL A 206 7.55 -6.62 9.56
CA VAL A 206 7.44 -5.46 8.68
C VAL A 206 6.43 -4.46 9.27
N MET A 207 5.26 -4.92 9.70
CA MET A 207 4.25 -4.07 10.33
C MET A 207 4.78 -3.42 11.61
N ALA A 208 5.48 -4.18 12.45
CA ALA A 208 6.12 -3.63 13.65
C ALA A 208 7.13 -2.52 13.33
N GLY A 209 7.93 -2.70 12.27
CA GLY A 209 8.86 -1.68 11.79
C GLY A 209 8.15 -0.42 11.29
N ILE A 210 7.08 -0.57 10.53
CA ILE A 210 6.27 0.54 9.99
C ILE A 210 5.61 1.33 11.14
N LEU A 211 4.93 0.62 12.06
CA LEU A 211 4.28 1.25 13.19
C LEU A 211 5.29 1.90 14.15
N GLY A 212 6.45 1.27 14.33
CA GLY A 212 7.57 1.86 15.06
C GLY A 212 8.06 3.16 14.41
N PHE A 213 8.19 3.22 13.09
CA PHE A 213 8.54 4.43 12.36
C PHE A 213 7.53 5.57 12.61
N PHE A 214 6.23 5.29 12.63
CA PHE A 214 5.20 6.30 12.88
C PHE A 214 5.21 6.84 14.31
N THR A 215 5.68 6.07 15.28
CA THR A 215 5.63 6.42 16.71
C THR A 215 6.96 6.83 17.31
N GLN A 216 8.07 6.77 16.56
CA GLN A 216 9.36 7.30 17.00
C GLN A 216 9.30 8.82 17.21
N LYS A 217 9.74 9.27 18.36
CA LYS A 217 9.88 10.70 18.66
C LYS A 217 11.01 11.36 17.86
#